data_d25ffd93335f68637e0c79cd4a4fd67a
#
_entry.id   d25ffd93335f68637e0c79cd4a4fd67a
#
_cell.length_a   1.000
_cell.length_b   1.000
_cell.length_c   1.000
_cell.angle_alpha   90.00
_cell.angle_beta   90.00
_cell.angle_gamma   90.00
#
_symmetry.space_group_name_H-M   'P 1'
#
loop_
_entity.id
_entity.type
_entity.pdbx_description
1 polymer ?
#
loop_
_entity_poly.entity_id
_entity_poly.type
_entity_poly.pdbx_seq_one_letter_code
_entity_poly.pdbx_strand_id
1 'polypeptide(L)'
;MSFSAEWLALREPYDGRARNAAVLDALAAAFRDRATIAVVDLACGAGASLRAIGPRLPARQSWRLVDNDLGLLARTLALAAPPRLAVQAQAIDLARDLELALDGPVDLITCSALLDLVSAPWLERLVVEAAARSLPLYAALTYDGRATLDPSHAFDADMVDAINRHQRRDKGFGPALGPQAAATAIAQFEKVGYVVVQGRSDWRFGPDDGAIKNAILAGWAGAARELGDLPLGDIAAWFTSRREGLARLQIGHVDFFATPSLAASG
;
A
#
# COMPACT_ATOMS: atom_id res chain seq x y z
N MET A 1 -8.01 11.82 -2.18
CA MET A 1 -9.02 10.73 -2.17
C MET A 1 -9.02 10.14 -0.77
N SER A 2 -10.16 10.03 -0.09
CA SER A 2 -10.24 9.38 1.23
C SER A 2 -10.93 8.02 1.08
N PHE A 3 -10.39 7.00 1.73
CA PHE A 3 -11.01 5.67 1.79
C PHE A 3 -11.89 5.58 3.04
N SER A 4 -13.09 4.98 2.91
CA SER A 4 -13.95 4.83 4.08
C SER A 4 -13.34 3.84 5.09
N ALA A 5 -13.61 4.08 6.37
CA ALA A 5 -13.13 3.19 7.42
C ALA A 5 -13.72 1.76 7.30
N GLU A 6 -14.95 1.65 6.76
CA GLU A 6 -15.60 0.38 6.49
C GLU A 6 -14.84 -0.41 5.42
N TRP A 7 -14.40 0.26 4.34
CA TRP A 7 -13.56 -0.36 3.32
C TRP A 7 -12.22 -0.82 3.88
N LEU A 8 -11.54 0.03 4.66
CA LEU A 8 -10.26 -0.33 5.29
C LEU A 8 -10.41 -1.52 6.24
N ALA A 9 -11.48 -1.56 7.05
CA ALA A 9 -11.75 -2.68 7.94
C ALA A 9 -12.08 -3.97 7.16
N LEU A 10 -12.81 -3.86 6.05
CA LEU A 10 -13.17 -5.01 5.21
C LEU A 10 -11.94 -5.64 4.55
N ARG A 11 -10.98 -4.83 4.09
CA ARG A 11 -9.80 -5.32 3.38
C ARG A 11 -8.68 -5.81 4.29
N GLU A 12 -8.58 -5.30 5.52
CA GLU A 12 -7.43 -5.53 6.41
C GLU A 12 -7.08 -7.01 6.65
N PRO A 13 -8.03 -7.95 6.85
CA PRO A 13 -7.69 -9.37 6.97
C PRO A 13 -7.04 -9.94 5.70
N TYR A 14 -7.41 -9.44 4.54
CA TYR A 14 -6.84 -9.85 3.25
C TYR A 14 -5.46 -9.24 3.05
N ASP A 15 -5.28 -7.97 3.42
CA ASP A 15 -4.00 -7.28 3.43
C ASP A 15 -2.98 -8.05 4.29
N GLY A 16 -3.39 -8.47 5.49
CA GLY A 16 -2.54 -9.22 6.39
C GLY A 16 -2.08 -10.57 5.84
N ARG A 17 -3.00 -11.31 5.18
CA ARG A 17 -2.69 -12.61 4.58
C ARG A 17 -1.86 -12.51 3.31
N ALA A 18 -1.98 -11.41 2.58
CA ALA A 18 -1.30 -11.21 1.30
C ALA A 18 0.17 -10.82 1.45
N ARG A 19 0.56 -10.21 2.58
CA ARG A 19 1.94 -9.71 2.78
C ARG A 19 2.98 -10.79 2.51
N ASN A 20 4.03 -10.43 1.78
CA ASN A 20 5.08 -11.37 1.39
C ASN A 20 5.97 -11.78 2.57
N ALA A 21 6.05 -13.08 2.85
CA ALA A 21 6.79 -13.61 3.99
C ALA A 21 8.29 -13.30 3.91
N ALA A 22 8.93 -13.46 2.75
CA ALA A 22 10.37 -13.20 2.61
C ALA A 22 10.72 -11.73 2.83
N VAL A 23 9.86 -10.80 2.37
CA VAL A 23 10.03 -9.37 2.61
C VAL A 23 9.84 -9.03 4.10
N LEU A 24 8.84 -9.63 4.75
CA LEU A 24 8.64 -9.48 6.20
C LEU A 24 9.81 -10.03 7.02
N ASP A 25 10.39 -11.15 6.60
CA ASP A 25 11.54 -11.76 7.28
C ASP A 25 12.81 -10.91 7.10
N ALA A 26 13.02 -10.32 5.93
CA ALA A 26 14.10 -9.37 5.67
C ALA A 26 13.95 -8.11 6.55
N LEU A 27 12.73 -7.56 6.64
CA LEU A 27 12.40 -6.45 7.55
C LEU A 27 12.74 -6.80 9.00
N ALA A 28 12.26 -7.93 9.51
CA ALA A 28 12.50 -8.37 10.87
C ALA A 28 14.00 -8.60 11.16
N ALA A 29 14.73 -9.17 10.21
CA ALA A 29 16.16 -9.42 10.33
C ALA A 29 16.98 -8.12 10.44
N ALA A 30 16.62 -7.09 9.69
CA ALA A 30 17.31 -5.80 9.69
C ALA A 30 17.26 -5.07 11.06
N PHE A 31 16.26 -5.35 11.89
CA PHE A 31 16.09 -4.69 13.18
C PHE A 31 16.21 -5.63 14.40
N ARG A 32 16.57 -6.90 14.18
CA ARG A 32 16.60 -7.95 15.22
C ARG A 32 17.41 -7.58 16.46
N ASP A 33 18.56 -6.95 16.25
CA ASP A 33 19.53 -6.66 17.33
C ASP A 33 19.30 -5.27 17.95
N ARG A 34 18.24 -4.57 17.56
CA ARG A 34 17.90 -3.26 18.13
C ARG A 34 16.99 -3.40 19.34
N ALA A 35 17.26 -2.61 20.37
CA ALA A 35 16.42 -2.55 21.57
C ALA A 35 15.14 -1.74 21.34
N THR A 36 15.22 -0.75 20.46
CA THR A 36 14.14 0.22 20.16
C THR A 36 14.08 0.50 18.68
N ILE A 37 12.91 0.94 18.19
CA ILE A 37 12.73 1.41 16.82
C ILE A 37 11.74 2.56 16.76
N ALA A 38 12.06 3.56 15.93
CA ALA A 38 11.17 4.66 15.57
C ALA A 38 10.66 4.45 14.13
N VAL A 39 9.35 4.32 13.96
CA VAL A 39 8.70 4.03 12.67
C VAL A 39 7.81 5.20 12.26
N VAL A 40 7.88 5.58 11.00
CA VAL A 40 6.91 6.49 10.36
C VAL A 40 6.09 5.70 9.36
N ASP A 41 4.74 5.71 9.51
CA ASP A 41 3.80 5.08 8.59
C ASP A 41 3.13 6.16 7.74
N LEU A 42 3.48 6.21 6.45
CA LEU A 42 2.99 7.21 5.50
C LEU A 42 1.63 6.77 4.93
N ALA A 43 0.64 7.65 4.96
CA ALA A 43 -0.75 7.38 4.62
C ALA A 43 -1.28 6.16 5.41
N CYS A 44 -1.15 6.24 6.73
CA CYS A 44 -1.38 5.11 7.64
C CYS A 44 -2.83 4.60 7.67
N GLY A 45 -3.80 5.41 7.19
CA GLY A 45 -5.21 5.08 7.24
C GLY A 45 -5.66 4.70 8.65
N ALA A 46 -6.21 3.50 8.80
CA ALA A 46 -6.63 2.96 10.10
C ALA A 46 -5.52 2.21 10.87
N GLY A 47 -4.23 2.38 10.50
CA GLY A 47 -3.09 1.80 11.22
C GLY A 47 -2.84 0.30 10.96
N ALA A 48 -3.22 -0.19 9.79
CA ALA A 48 -3.04 -1.60 9.42
C ALA A 48 -1.57 -2.03 9.38
N SER A 49 -0.64 -1.15 8.96
CA SER A 49 0.80 -1.44 8.95
C SER A 49 1.32 -1.69 10.37
N LEU A 50 0.95 -0.84 11.34
CA LEU A 50 1.32 -1.02 12.74
C LEU A 50 0.92 -2.41 13.25
N ARG A 51 -0.31 -2.85 12.99
CA ARG A 51 -0.81 -4.16 13.42
C ARG A 51 -0.13 -5.32 12.71
N ALA A 52 0.20 -5.14 11.43
CA ALA A 52 0.79 -6.20 10.61
C ALA A 52 2.27 -6.44 10.90
N ILE A 53 3.07 -5.37 11.04
CA ILE A 53 4.53 -5.51 11.19
C ILE A 53 5.03 -5.23 12.60
N GLY A 54 4.29 -4.52 13.46
CA GLY A 54 4.68 -4.26 14.84
C GLY A 54 5.10 -5.51 15.63
N PRO A 55 4.40 -6.65 15.55
CA PRO A 55 4.81 -7.89 16.23
C PRO A 55 6.16 -8.47 15.77
N ARG A 56 6.68 -8.03 14.63
CA ARG A 56 7.96 -8.50 14.05
C ARG A 56 9.14 -7.57 14.35
N LEU A 57 8.86 -6.41 14.90
CA LEU A 57 9.84 -5.37 15.21
C LEU A 57 10.29 -5.44 16.67
N PRO A 58 11.36 -4.75 17.07
CA PRO A 58 11.82 -4.67 18.44
C PRO A 58 10.71 -4.36 19.44
N ALA A 59 10.83 -4.85 20.68
CA ALA A 59 9.76 -4.80 21.68
C ALA A 59 9.38 -3.36 22.11
N ARG A 60 10.30 -2.39 22.01
CA ARG A 60 10.03 -0.99 22.31
C ARG A 60 9.92 -0.22 21.00
N GLN A 61 8.75 0.32 20.72
CA GLN A 61 8.47 0.99 19.46
C GLN A 61 7.87 2.38 19.69
N SER A 62 8.28 3.34 18.87
CA SER A 62 7.58 4.60 18.70
C SER A 62 7.09 4.70 17.25
N TRP A 63 5.79 4.95 17.09
CA TRP A 63 5.16 5.07 15.79
C TRP A 63 4.61 6.46 15.59
N ARG A 64 4.97 7.04 14.46
CA ARG A 64 4.36 8.25 13.92
C ARG A 64 3.45 7.81 12.78
N LEU A 65 2.16 7.93 12.99
CA LEU A 65 1.12 7.58 12.03
C LEU A 65 0.70 8.85 11.30
N VAL A 66 1.00 8.92 10.01
CA VAL A 66 0.79 10.12 9.19
C VAL A 66 -0.34 9.86 8.20
N ASP A 67 -1.34 10.71 8.23
CA ASP A 67 -2.44 10.72 7.26
C ASP A 67 -3.04 12.14 7.19
N ASN A 68 -3.79 12.47 6.14
CA ASN A 68 -4.54 13.72 6.09
C ASN A 68 -6.01 13.57 6.54
N ASP A 69 -6.47 12.34 6.80
CA ASP A 69 -7.82 12.04 7.29
C ASP A 69 -7.86 11.97 8.82
N LEU A 70 -8.35 13.05 9.44
CA LEU A 70 -8.47 13.15 10.90
C LEU A 70 -9.38 12.07 11.51
N GLY A 71 -10.40 11.62 10.77
CA GLY A 71 -11.33 10.58 11.22
C GLY A 71 -10.65 9.22 11.33
N LEU A 72 -9.79 8.89 10.37
CA LEU A 72 -8.98 7.66 10.38
C LEU A 72 -7.93 7.72 11.49
N LEU A 73 -7.22 8.84 11.64
CA LEU A 73 -6.25 9.03 12.71
C LEU A 73 -6.86 8.88 14.11
N ALA A 74 -8.02 9.48 14.34
CA ALA A 74 -8.73 9.36 15.61
C ALA A 74 -9.11 7.91 15.95
N ARG A 75 -9.55 7.13 14.96
CA ARG A 75 -9.87 5.69 15.12
C ARG A 75 -8.63 4.88 15.47
N THR A 76 -7.50 5.18 14.84
CA THR A 76 -6.24 4.47 15.09
C THR A 76 -5.74 4.69 16.52
N LEU A 77 -5.83 5.91 17.03
CA LEU A 77 -5.44 6.26 18.41
C LEU A 77 -6.37 5.64 19.47
N ALA A 78 -7.64 5.37 19.13
CA ALA A 78 -8.60 4.74 20.04
C ALA A 78 -8.30 3.24 20.27
N LEU A 79 -7.50 2.62 19.40
CA LEU A 79 -7.03 1.24 19.59
C LEU A 79 -5.94 1.24 20.65
N ALA A 80 -6.26 0.69 21.84
CA ALA A 80 -5.34 0.65 22.98
C ALA A 80 -3.96 0.11 22.60
N ALA A 81 -2.94 0.92 22.78
CA ALA A 81 -1.55 0.51 22.55
C ALA A 81 -1.01 -0.26 23.77
N PRO A 82 -0.26 -1.36 23.57
CA PRO A 82 0.46 -2.03 24.64
C PRO A 82 1.44 -1.07 25.34
N PRO A 83 1.80 -1.28 26.62
CA PRO A 83 2.63 -0.36 27.42
C PRO A 83 4.02 -0.03 26.84
N ARG A 84 4.48 -0.82 25.85
CA ARG A 84 5.79 -0.64 25.19
C ARG A 84 5.70 -0.01 23.81
N LEU A 85 4.52 0.44 23.43
CA LEU A 85 4.21 1.03 22.15
C LEU A 85 3.78 2.50 22.35
N ALA A 86 4.62 3.43 21.92
CA ALA A 86 4.25 4.84 21.84
C ALA A 86 3.70 5.12 20.43
N VAL A 87 2.49 5.67 20.35
CA VAL A 87 1.85 6.00 19.08
C VAL A 87 1.49 7.47 19.06
N GLN A 88 1.90 8.17 18.03
CA GLN A 88 1.53 9.56 17.74
C GLN A 88 0.88 9.62 16.36
N ALA A 89 -0.25 10.31 16.26
CA ALA A 89 -0.88 10.60 14.99
C ALA A 89 -0.56 12.04 14.57
N GLN A 90 -0.22 12.23 13.30
CA GLN A 90 0.05 13.54 12.74
C GLN A 90 -0.75 13.73 11.46
N ALA A 91 -1.54 14.80 11.43
CA ALA A 91 -2.29 15.20 10.24
C ALA A 91 -1.36 16.00 9.32
N ILE A 92 -0.84 15.34 8.28
CA ILE A 92 0.07 15.93 7.30
C ILE A 92 -0.44 15.62 5.89
N ASP A 93 -0.46 16.63 5.04
CA ASP A 93 -0.67 16.45 3.60
C ASP A 93 0.64 16.00 2.95
N LEU A 94 0.77 14.69 2.77
CA LEU A 94 1.97 14.08 2.18
C LEU A 94 2.28 14.54 0.75
N ALA A 95 1.29 15.04 0.02
CA ALA A 95 1.54 15.57 -1.32
C ALA A 95 2.42 16.84 -1.27
N ARG A 96 2.31 17.62 -0.21
CA ARG A 96 2.99 18.90 -0.02
C ARG A 96 4.17 18.81 0.96
N ASP A 97 3.94 18.15 2.08
CA ASP A 97 4.75 18.28 3.30
C ASP A 97 5.39 16.93 3.70
N LEU A 98 5.84 16.14 2.70
CA LEU A 98 6.48 14.83 2.92
C LEU A 98 7.66 14.92 3.89
N GLU A 99 8.49 15.93 3.76
CA GLU A 99 9.71 16.16 4.57
C GLU A 99 9.37 16.34 6.05
N LEU A 100 8.25 17.02 6.34
CA LEU A 100 7.74 17.20 7.70
C LEU A 100 7.35 15.86 8.36
N ALA A 101 6.82 14.94 7.56
CA ALA A 101 6.50 13.59 8.06
C ALA A 101 7.74 12.80 8.51
N LEU A 102 8.91 13.12 7.96
CA LEU A 102 10.18 12.46 8.24
C LEU A 102 11.05 13.19 9.26
N ASP A 103 10.61 14.33 9.82
CA ASP A 103 11.37 15.07 10.81
C ASP A 103 11.56 14.29 12.13
N GLY A 104 12.72 14.55 12.79
CA GLY A 104 13.07 13.93 14.07
C GLY A 104 13.54 12.48 13.93
N PRO A 105 13.48 11.68 15.01
CA PRO A 105 13.98 10.31 14.99
C PRO A 105 13.11 9.41 14.13
N VAL A 106 13.73 8.77 13.12
CA VAL A 106 13.13 7.76 12.24
C VAL A 106 14.18 6.67 11.99
N ASP A 107 13.81 5.42 12.17
CA ASP A 107 14.64 4.25 11.84
C ASP A 107 14.07 3.47 10.66
N LEU A 108 12.77 3.61 10.40
CA LEU A 108 12.05 2.90 9.34
C LEU A 108 10.92 3.76 8.79
N ILE A 109 10.86 3.89 7.48
CA ILE A 109 9.68 4.38 6.77
C ILE A 109 8.84 3.18 6.34
N THR A 110 7.52 3.23 6.56
CA THR A 110 6.59 2.24 6.02
C THR A 110 5.42 2.89 5.32
N CYS A 111 4.86 2.20 4.35
CA CYS A 111 3.60 2.55 3.71
C CYS A 111 2.90 1.30 3.18
N SER A 112 1.60 1.35 3.01
CA SER A 112 0.81 0.25 2.46
C SER A 112 -0.24 0.76 1.50
N ALA A 113 -0.29 0.23 0.27
CA ALA A 113 -1.21 0.64 -0.79
C ALA A 113 -1.18 2.18 -1.03
N LEU A 114 0.02 2.76 -1.02
CA LEU A 114 0.26 4.18 -1.26
C LEU A 114 0.98 4.44 -2.58
N LEU A 115 2.03 3.66 -2.90
CA LEU A 115 2.94 4.01 -3.98
C LEU A 115 2.29 4.00 -5.37
N ASP A 116 1.25 3.20 -5.57
CA ASP A 116 0.46 3.20 -6.80
C ASP A 116 -0.44 4.44 -6.96
N LEU A 117 -0.65 5.22 -5.89
CA LEU A 117 -1.44 6.45 -5.89
C LEU A 117 -0.60 7.71 -6.11
N VAL A 118 0.72 7.63 -5.96
CA VAL A 118 1.59 8.79 -6.04
C VAL A 118 2.18 8.99 -7.44
N SER A 119 2.59 10.23 -7.73
CA SER A 119 3.27 10.57 -8.99
C SER A 119 4.76 10.22 -8.97
N ALA A 120 5.39 10.15 -10.15
CA ALA A 120 6.83 9.93 -10.27
C ALA A 120 7.67 11.00 -9.55
N PRO A 121 7.38 12.32 -9.66
CA PRO A 121 8.09 13.35 -8.91
C PRO A 121 7.96 13.21 -7.38
N TRP A 122 6.78 12.79 -6.89
CA TRP A 122 6.60 12.57 -5.46
C TRP A 122 7.43 11.37 -4.96
N LEU A 123 7.43 10.28 -5.74
CA LEU A 123 8.26 9.11 -5.42
C LEU A 123 9.74 9.47 -5.42
N GLU A 124 10.22 10.29 -6.37
CA GLU A 124 11.60 10.78 -6.40
C GLU A 124 11.95 11.56 -5.13
N ARG A 125 11.07 12.45 -4.66
CA ARG A 125 11.25 13.15 -3.37
C ARG A 125 11.39 12.16 -2.21
N LEU A 126 10.52 11.15 -2.14
CA LEU A 126 10.61 10.13 -1.08
C LEU A 126 11.94 9.39 -1.12
N VAL A 127 12.42 8.98 -2.31
CA VAL A 127 13.71 8.29 -2.47
C VAL A 127 14.87 9.18 -2.06
N VAL A 128 14.85 10.47 -2.45
CA VAL A 128 15.89 11.45 -2.09
C VAL A 128 15.94 11.64 -0.56
N GLU A 129 14.79 11.83 0.08
CA GLU A 129 14.71 12.01 1.54
C GLU A 129 15.15 10.77 2.30
N ALA A 130 14.73 9.59 1.85
CA ALA A 130 15.16 8.32 2.45
C ALA A 130 16.67 8.13 2.31
N ALA A 131 17.24 8.38 1.11
CA ALA A 131 18.66 8.23 0.84
C ALA A 131 19.52 9.23 1.63
N ALA A 132 19.12 10.50 1.67
CA ALA A 132 19.84 11.54 2.42
C ALA A 132 19.95 11.24 3.92
N ARG A 133 18.98 10.50 4.47
CA ARG A 133 18.92 10.12 5.89
C ARG A 133 19.30 8.66 6.14
N SER A 134 19.66 7.91 5.07
CA SER A 134 19.95 6.47 5.12
C SER A 134 18.83 5.66 5.77
N LEU A 135 17.57 5.99 5.47
CA LEU A 135 16.39 5.36 6.07
C LEU A 135 15.94 4.15 5.25
N PRO A 136 15.82 2.96 5.85
CA PRO A 136 15.13 1.83 5.22
C PRO A 136 13.67 2.16 4.96
N LEU A 137 13.11 1.57 3.88
CA LEU A 137 11.70 1.69 3.53
C LEU A 137 11.07 0.32 3.32
N TYR A 138 9.94 0.07 3.99
CA TYR A 138 9.06 -1.07 3.72
C TYR A 138 7.79 -0.58 3.05
N ALA A 139 7.56 -1.00 1.80
CA ALA A 139 6.33 -0.74 1.06
C ALA A 139 5.58 -2.04 0.82
N ALA A 140 4.29 -2.04 1.14
CA ALA A 140 3.45 -3.22 1.01
C ALA A 140 2.24 -2.97 0.13
N LEU A 141 1.75 -4.04 -0.48
CA LEU A 141 0.48 -4.05 -1.22
C LEU A 141 0.41 -2.97 -2.31
N THR A 142 1.53 -2.73 -2.98
CA THR A 142 1.57 -1.83 -4.13
C THR A 142 0.95 -2.53 -5.33
N TYR A 143 -0.15 -2.00 -5.85
CA TYR A 143 -0.87 -2.57 -6.99
C TYR A 143 0.02 -2.65 -8.25
N ASP A 144 0.02 -3.79 -8.95
CA ASP A 144 0.89 -4.05 -10.10
C ASP A 144 0.14 -4.26 -11.44
N GLY A 145 -1.17 -4.04 -11.44
CA GLY A 145 -2.00 -4.12 -12.64
C GLY A 145 -2.50 -5.50 -13.02
N ARG A 146 -2.03 -6.55 -12.36
CA ARG A 146 -2.49 -7.91 -12.65
C ARG A 146 -3.80 -8.20 -11.95
N ALA A 147 -4.74 -8.82 -12.68
CA ALA A 147 -5.94 -9.39 -12.11
C ALA A 147 -6.33 -10.67 -12.84
N THR A 148 -6.87 -11.63 -12.11
CA THR A 148 -7.39 -12.87 -12.66
C THR A 148 -8.76 -13.15 -12.05
N LEU A 149 -9.75 -13.38 -12.90
CA LEU A 149 -11.13 -13.69 -12.52
C LEU A 149 -11.47 -15.10 -13.00
N ASP A 150 -12.05 -15.93 -12.13
CA ASP A 150 -12.40 -17.32 -12.43
C ASP A 150 -13.85 -17.62 -11.98
N PRO A 151 -14.70 -18.13 -12.88
CA PRO A 151 -14.47 -18.38 -14.31
C PRO A 151 -14.24 -17.08 -15.09
N SER A 152 -13.51 -17.14 -16.22
CA SER A 152 -13.26 -15.99 -17.08
C SER A 152 -14.52 -15.51 -17.80
N HIS A 153 -14.56 -14.22 -18.15
CA HIS A 153 -15.60 -13.62 -18.96
C HIS A 153 -14.98 -12.76 -20.07
N ALA A 154 -15.62 -12.69 -21.21
CA ALA A 154 -15.07 -12.01 -22.39
C ALA A 154 -14.69 -10.53 -22.12
N PHE A 155 -15.43 -9.84 -21.25
CA PHE A 155 -15.23 -8.42 -20.92
C PHE A 155 -14.26 -8.19 -19.75
N ASP A 156 -13.65 -9.23 -19.18
CA ASP A 156 -12.72 -9.05 -18.04
C ASP A 156 -11.48 -8.27 -18.43
N ALA A 157 -10.92 -8.53 -19.60
CA ALA A 157 -9.72 -7.84 -20.09
C ALA A 157 -9.96 -6.32 -20.26
N ASP A 158 -11.09 -5.93 -20.83
CA ASP A 158 -11.45 -4.52 -21.04
C ASP A 158 -11.61 -3.81 -19.68
N MET A 159 -12.24 -4.49 -18.70
CA MET A 159 -12.41 -3.94 -17.35
C MET A 159 -11.07 -3.79 -16.63
N VAL A 160 -10.19 -4.79 -16.69
CA VAL A 160 -8.85 -4.70 -16.07
C VAL A 160 -8.03 -3.59 -16.71
N ASP A 161 -8.08 -3.44 -18.03
CA ASP A 161 -7.40 -2.34 -18.72
C ASP A 161 -7.97 -0.97 -18.31
N ALA A 162 -9.30 -0.85 -18.22
CA ALA A 162 -9.95 0.36 -17.73
C ALA A 162 -9.48 0.72 -16.30
N ILE A 163 -9.42 -0.27 -15.39
CA ILE A 163 -8.90 -0.03 -14.04
C ILE A 163 -7.45 0.42 -14.07
N ASN A 164 -6.60 -0.22 -14.87
CA ASN A 164 -5.19 0.16 -15.00
C ASN A 164 -5.00 1.58 -15.52
N ARG A 165 -5.85 2.02 -16.43
CA ARG A 165 -5.87 3.42 -16.90
C ARG A 165 -6.40 4.38 -15.83
N HIS A 166 -7.47 4.00 -15.12
CA HIS A 166 -8.02 4.80 -14.03
C HIS A 166 -7.02 4.97 -12.87
N GLN A 167 -6.23 3.95 -12.57
CA GLN A 167 -5.19 4.02 -11.53
C GLN A 167 -4.06 5.01 -11.86
N ARG A 168 -3.88 5.39 -13.12
CA ARG A 168 -2.91 6.40 -13.53
C ARG A 168 -3.43 7.84 -13.47
N ARG A 169 -4.71 8.04 -13.13
CA ARG A 169 -5.26 9.40 -12.93
C ARG A 169 -4.72 10.01 -11.65
N ASP A 170 -4.83 11.32 -11.55
CA ASP A 170 -4.45 12.04 -10.33
C ASP A 170 -5.28 11.57 -9.13
N LYS A 171 -4.59 11.20 -8.06
CA LYS A 171 -5.16 10.75 -6.78
C LYS A 171 -4.88 11.75 -5.64
N GLY A 172 -4.49 12.97 -5.98
CA GLY A 172 -4.09 14.02 -5.04
C GLY A 172 -2.58 14.24 -4.94
N PHE A 173 -1.80 13.45 -5.70
CA PHE A 173 -0.34 13.56 -5.77
C PHE A 173 0.17 13.90 -7.19
N GLY A 174 -0.72 14.34 -8.09
CA GLY A 174 -0.46 14.43 -9.52
C GLY A 174 -0.73 13.11 -10.26
N PRO A 175 -0.37 12.99 -11.55
CA PRO A 175 -0.57 11.77 -12.32
C PRO A 175 0.08 10.56 -11.64
N ALA A 176 -0.75 9.59 -11.25
CA ALA A 176 -0.30 8.45 -10.45
C ALA A 176 0.52 7.45 -11.28
N LEU A 177 1.49 6.81 -10.64
CA LEU A 177 2.29 5.73 -11.25
C LEU A 177 1.44 4.49 -11.55
N GLY A 178 0.39 4.26 -10.76
CA GLY A 178 -0.50 3.12 -10.92
C GLY A 178 0.27 1.79 -10.93
N PRO A 179 -0.01 0.90 -11.91
CA PRO A 179 0.62 -0.42 -12.00
C PRO A 179 2.15 -0.44 -12.10
N GLN A 180 2.78 0.69 -12.42
CA GLN A 180 4.24 0.76 -12.58
C GLN A 180 4.97 1.15 -11.27
N ALA A 181 4.23 1.48 -10.22
CA ALA A 181 4.78 2.08 -9.01
C ALA A 181 5.84 1.22 -8.33
N ALA A 182 5.57 -0.07 -8.12
CA ALA A 182 6.54 -0.96 -7.46
C ALA A 182 7.84 -1.08 -8.24
N ALA A 183 7.78 -1.34 -9.55
CA ALA A 183 8.97 -1.45 -10.39
C ALA A 183 9.77 -0.14 -10.44
N THR A 184 9.07 1.00 -10.56
CA THR A 184 9.70 2.32 -10.57
C THR A 184 10.37 2.62 -9.23
N ALA A 185 9.72 2.34 -8.10
CA ALA A 185 10.26 2.58 -6.77
C ALA A 185 11.52 1.73 -6.52
N ILE A 186 11.46 0.44 -6.83
CA ILE A 186 12.58 -0.49 -6.68
C ILE A 186 13.78 0.02 -7.48
N ALA A 187 13.59 0.33 -8.76
CA ALA A 187 14.66 0.82 -9.61
C ALA A 187 15.28 2.16 -9.11
N GLN A 188 14.47 3.06 -8.57
CA GLN A 188 14.96 4.31 -8.00
C GLN A 188 15.75 4.09 -6.72
N PHE A 189 15.31 3.20 -5.81
CA PHE A 189 16.08 2.85 -4.61
C PHE A 189 17.40 2.15 -4.94
N GLU A 190 17.40 1.20 -5.87
CA GLU A 190 18.64 0.54 -6.34
C GLU A 190 19.63 1.54 -6.94
N LYS A 191 19.15 2.51 -7.73
CA LYS A 191 19.97 3.56 -8.33
C LYS A 191 20.70 4.44 -7.30
N VAL A 192 20.09 4.64 -6.11
CA VAL A 192 20.73 5.41 -5.03
C VAL A 192 21.47 4.53 -4.01
N GLY A 193 21.76 3.28 -4.37
CA GLY A 193 22.63 2.38 -3.60
C GLY A 193 21.90 1.56 -2.52
N TYR A 194 20.59 1.34 -2.65
CA TYR A 194 19.86 0.45 -1.77
C TYR A 194 19.89 -1.00 -2.28
N VAL A 195 19.87 -1.93 -1.34
CA VAL A 195 19.57 -3.34 -1.61
C VAL A 195 18.08 -3.56 -1.39
N VAL A 196 17.41 -4.21 -2.34
CA VAL A 196 15.97 -4.41 -2.29
C VAL A 196 15.62 -5.90 -2.26
N VAL A 197 14.83 -6.28 -1.25
CA VAL A 197 14.13 -7.58 -1.20
C VAL A 197 12.69 -7.35 -1.59
N GLN A 198 12.19 -8.06 -2.60
CA GLN A 198 10.83 -7.89 -3.11
C GLN A 198 10.10 -9.22 -3.29
N GLY A 199 8.77 -9.18 -3.31
CA GLY A 199 7.96 -10.35 -3.56
C GLY A 199 6.49 -10.02 -3.82
N ARG A 200 5.78 -10.98 -4.44
CA ARG A 200 4.35 -10.83 -4.69
C ARG A 200 3.55 -10.90 -3.39
N SER A 201 2.57 -10.02 -3.27
CA SER A 201 1.62 -9.93 -2.16
C SER A 201 0.18 -9.90 -2.68
N ASP A 202 -0.15 -10.84 -3.56
CA ASP A 202 -1.43 -10.86 -4.25
C ASP A 202 -2.60 -11.10 -3.29
N TRP A 203 -3.65 -10.29 -3.41
CA TRP A 203 -4.94 -10.63 -2.84
C TRP A 203 -5.51 -11.86 -3.55
N ARG A 204 -6.04 -12.79 -2.77
CA ARG A 204 -6.70 -13.99 -3.26
C ARG A 204 -8.02 -14.18 -2.54
N PHE A 205 -9.09 -14.19 -3.31
CA PHE A 205 -10.45 -14.32 -2.80
C PHE A 205 -11.07 -15.61 -3.34
N GLY A 206 -11.68 -16.38 -2.44
CA GLY A 206 -12.39 -17.61 -2.71
C GLY A 206 -13.90 -17.42 -2.82
N PRO A 207 -14.65 -18.55 -2.90
CA PRO A 207 -16.12 -18.52 -2.98
C PRO A 207 -16.76 -17.78 -1.81
N ASP A 208 -16.23 -17.93 -0.60
CA ASP A 208 -16.81 -17.38 0.63
C ASP A 208 -16.54 -15.89 0.84
N ASP A 209 -15.68 -15.28 0.01
CA ASP A 209 -15.26 -13.88 0.13
C ASP A 209 -16.22 -12.92 -0.63
N GLY A 210 -17.54 -13.19 -0.60
CA GLY A 210 -18.53 -12.44 -1.38
C GLY A 210 -18.56 -10.95 -1.09
N ALA A 211 -18.47 -10.54 0.18
CA ALA A 211 -18.57 -9.14 0.57
C ALA A 211 -17.43 -8.29 -0.04
N ILE A 212 -16.18 -8.73 0.11
CA ILE A 212 -15.02 -7.99 -0.43
C ILE A 212 -14.98 -8.05 -1.96
N LYS A 213 -15.30 -9.20 -2.59
CA LYS A 213 -15.40 -9.29 -4.05
C LYS A 213 -16.42 -8.30 -4.60
N ASN A 214 -17.61 -8.22 -4.00
CA ASN A 214 -18.65 -7.30 -4.42
C ASN A 214 -18.22 -5.83 -4.30
N ALA A 215 -17.54 -5.47 -3.20
CA ALA A 215 -17.03 -4.12 -3.01
C ALA A 215 -15.97 -3.75 -4.08
N ILE A 216 -15.05 -4.67 -4.38
CA ILE A 216 -14.03 -4.51 -5.44
C ILE A 216 -14.70 -4.35 -6.81
N LEU A 217 -15.62 -5.24 -7.17
CA LEU A 217 -16.32 -5.20 -8.46
C LEU A 217 -17.12 -3.90 -8.63
N ALA A 218 -17.78 -3.42 -7.55
CA ALA A 218 -18.48 -2.14 -7.56
C ALA A 218 -17.53 -0.95 -7.78
N GLY A 219 -16.38 -0.97 -7.11
CA GLY A 219 -15.32 0.03 -7.32
C GLY A 219 -14.78 0.03 -8.75
N TRP A 220 -14.58 -1.15 -9.33
CA TRP A 220 -14.14 -1.30 -10.72
C TRP A 220 -15.17 -0.77 -11.71
N ALA A 221 -16.44 -1.14 -11.53
CA ALA A 221 -17.52 -0.63 -12.38
C ALA A 221 -17.65 0.90 -12.25
N GLY A 222 -17.44 1.46 -11.06
CA GLY A 222 -17.38 2.91 -10.82
C GLY A 222 -16.25 3.57 -11.61
N ALA A 223 -15.04 3.06 -11.47
CA ALA A 223 -13.84 3.57 -12.15
C ALA A 223 -13.98 3.51 -13.69
N ALA A 224 -14.50 2.41 -14.24
CA ALA A 224 -14.76 2.28 -15.67
C ALA A 224 -15.79 3.30 -16.17
N ARG A 225 -16.86 3.56 -15.38
CA ARG A 225 -17.83 4.61 -15.72
C ARG A 225 -17.22 6.02 -15.69
N GLU A 226 -16.33 6.30 -14.75
CA GLU A 226 -15.63 7.58 -14.65
C GLU A 226 -14.68 7.84 -15.84
N LEU A 227 -14.12 6.80 -16.43
CA LEU A 227 -13.33 6.91 -17.67
C LEU A 227 -14.21 7.27 -18.86
N GLY A 228 -15.40 6.67 -18.97
CA GLY A 228 -16.39 6.99 -20.00
C GLY A 228 -16.10 6.42 -21.38
N ASP A 229 -15.16 5.51 -21.54
CA ASP A 229 -14.73 4.91 -22.81
C ASP A 229 -15.25 3.50 -23.06
N LEU A 230 -15.90 2.89 -22.08
CA LEU A 230 -16.61 1.62 -22.21
C LEU A 230 -18.13 1.84 -22.21
N PRO A 231 -18.91 1.07 -22.98
CA PRO A 231 -20.37 1.18 -22.99
C PRO A 231 -20.98 0.89 -21.61
N LEU A 232 -21.83 1.79 -21.12
CA LEU A 232 -22.44 1.65 -19.78
C LEU A 232 -23.25 0.34 -19.63
N GLY A 233 -23.91 -0.10 -20.72
CA GLY A 233 -24.63 -1.38 -20.73
C GLY A 233 -23.74 -2.58 -20.50
N ASP A 234 -22.56 -2.59 -21.12
CA ASP A 234 -21.58 -3.68 -20.99
C ASP A 234 -20.96 -3.71 -19.60
N ILE A 235 -20.63 -2.54 -19.03
CA ILE A 235 -20.16 -2.43 -17.63
C ILE A 235 -21.23 -2.99 -16.66
N ALA A 236 -22.51 -2.64 -16.86
CA ALA A 236 -23.59 -3.09 -16.00
C ALA A 236 -23.82 -4.61 -16.12
N ALA A 237 -23.81 -5.15 -17.35
CA ALA A 237 -23.96 -6.57 -17.62
C ALA A 237 -22.79 -7.36 -17.02
N TRP A 238 -21.55 -6.89 -17.22
CA TRP A 238 -20.36 -7.46 -16.60
C TRP A 238 -20.47 -7.49 -15.07
N PHE A 239 -20.80 -6.38 -14.46
CA PHE A 239 -20.91 -6.27 -12.99
C PHE A 239 -21.93 -7.26 -12.43
N THR A 240 -23.12 -7.38 -13.07
CA THR A 240 -24.16 -8.33 -12.66
C THR A 240 -23.67 -9.77 -12.78
N SER A 241 -23.11 -10.13 -13.93
CA SER A 241 -22.56 -11.46 -14.19
C SER A 241 -21.45 -11.83 -13.18
N ARG A 242 -20.55 -10.88 -12.86
CA ARG A 242 -19.46 -11.14 -11.92
C ARG A 242 -19.94 -11.30 -10.48
N ARG A 243 -20.91 -10.52 -10.04
CA ARG A 243 -21.53 -10.65 -8.71
C ARG A 243 -22.13 -12.03 -8.47
N GLU A 244 -22.72 -12.60 -9.49
CA GLU A 244 -23.43 -13.89 -9.39
C GLU A 244 -22.51 -15.08 -9.62
N GLY A 245 -21.55 -14.96 -10.54
CA GLY A 245 -20.80 -16.10 -11.05
C GLY A 245 -19.30 -16.12 -10.72
N LEU A 246 -18.74 -15.10 -10.09
CA LEU A 246 -17.30 -15.05 -9.80
C LEU A 246 -16.93 -15.94 -8.61
N ALA A 247 -16.31 -17.08 -8.87
CA ALA A 247 -15.85 -17.99 -7.84
C ALA A 247 -14.56 -17.49 -7.16
N ARG A 248 -13.56 -17.10 -7.96
CA ARG A 248 -12.25 -16.64 -7.47
C ARG A 248 -11.86 -15.33 -8.12
N LEU A 249 -11.19 -14.48 -7.32
CA LEU A 249 -10.58 -13.24 -7.78
C LEU A 249 -9.16 -13.18 -7.21
N GLN A 250 -8.18 -12.86 -8.06
CA GLN A 250 -6.83 -12.54 -7.64
C GLN A 250 -6.46 -11.16 -8.16
N ILE A 251 -5.88 -10.32 -7.30
CA ILE A 251 -5.39 -8.98 -7.65
C ILE A 251 -3.92 -8.90 -7.27
N GLY A 252 -3.10 -8.55 -8.24
CA GLY A 252 -1.65 -8.51 -8.09
C GLY A 252 -1.17 -7.29 -7.30
N HIS A 253 -0.28 -7.55 -6.35
CA HIS A 253 0.45 -6.55 -5.59
C HIS A 253 1.90 -6.99 -5.41
N VAL A 254 2.75 -6.04 -5.08
CA VAL A 254 4.16 -6.25 -4.73
C VAL A 254 4.45 -5.60 -3.40
N ASP A 255 5.13 -6.36 -2.52
CA ASP A 255 5.80 -5.84 -1.34
C ASP A 255 7.29 -5.72 -1.63
N PHE A 256 7.94 -4.72 -1.04
CA PHE A 256 9.40 -4.67 -1.04
C PHE A 256 9.94 -4.00 0.24
N PHE A 257 11.17 -4.38 0.57
CA PHE A 257 11.95 -3.76 1.65
C PHE A 257 13.28 -3.30 1.07
N ALA A 258 13.51 -1.98 1.11
CA ALA A 258 14.71 -1.34 0.62
C ALA A 258 15.57 -0.88 1.81
N THR A 259 16.84 -1.29 1.84
CA THR A 259 17.82 -0.89 2.87
C THR A 259 19.04 -0.25 2.23
N PRO A 260 19.63 0.80 2.82
CA PRO A 260 20.90 1.33 2.36
C PRO A 260 21.96 0.22 2.35
N SER A 261 22.74 0.12 1.27
CA SER A 261 23.92 -0.75 1.28
C SER A 261 24.84 -0.22 2.40
N LEU A 262 25.29 -1.10 3.28
CA LEU A 262 26.41 -0.76 4.14
C LEU A 262 27.59 -0.47 3.18
N ALA A 263 27.96 0.80 3.03
CA ALA A 263 29.21 1.11 2.38
C ALA A 263 30.28 0.29 3.10
N ALA A 264 31.01 -0.56 2.36
CA ALA A 264 32.16 -1.24 2.92
C ALA A 264 33.03 -0.13 3.52
N SER A 265 33.11 -0.11 4.84
CA SER A 265 34.01 0.80 5.56
C SER A 265 35.40 0.47 5.09
N GLY A 266 35.92 1.27 4.13
CA GLY A 266 37.28 1.19 3.63
C GLY A 266 38.26 1.72 4.68
#